data_b66566e0b72732d92f8d14b675581645
#
_entry.id   b66566e0b72732d92f8d14b675581645
#
_cell.length_a   1.000
_cell.length_b   1.000
_cell.length_c   1.000
_cell.angle_alpha   90.00
_cell.angle_beta   90.00
_cell.angle_gamma   90.00
#
_symmetry.space_group_name_H-M   'P 1'
#
loop_
_entity.id
_entity.type
_entity.pdbx_description
1 polymer ?
#
loop_
_entity_poly.entity_id
_entity_poly.type
_entity_poly.pdbx_seq_one_letter_code
_entity_poly.pdbx_strand_id
1 'polypeptide(L)'
;MKAEKLIFLKFGGSLITDKNQTETARIDVLQFLLSDLKQYMDENPQIRVLIGHGSGSFGHHAAAKYQTQLGVSSEEDWLGFQEVWTSARRLNSIFIEQATKARLPVMSFPPSASLISSGHKVKTWDIQPIQQTLEANLIPVVYGDVVFDEQIGGTIFSTEELFFHLAQFLHPSKILLAGLEEAVYQDFPDNQLPLRHISKDEATDSFIKPSQFQDVTGGMRSKVEQMQKLCRENPGTQIEIFSARKEGDLLQALNGQHSGTIIS
;
A
#
# COMPACT_ATOMS: atom_id res chain seq x y z
N MET A 1 -24.16 -6.58 18.53
CA MET A 1 -23.77 -6.15 17.17
C MET A 1 -22.47 -6.87 16.84
N LYS A 2 -22.33 -7.55 15.68
CA LYS A 2 -21.04 -8.05 15.22
C LYS A 2 -20.14 -6.83 15.05
N ALA A 3 -18.92 -6.88 15.60
CA ALA A 3 -17.93 -5.81 15.40
C ALA A 3 -17.76 -5.59 13.89
N GLU A 4 -17.85 -4.35 13.46
CA GLU A 4 -17.59 -3.99 12.06
C GLU A 4 -16.16 -4.40 11.73
N LYS A 5 -15.99 -5.20 10.67
CA LYS A 5 -14.67 -5.64 10.24
C LYS A 5 -14.07 -4.57 9.33
N LEU A 6 -12.92 -4.04 9.71
CA LEU A 6 -12.14 -3.13 8.89
C LEU A 6 -11.09 -3.93 8.09
N ILE A 7 -11.03 -3.67 6.80
CA ILE A 7 -10.03 -4.22 5.88
C ILE A 7 -9.18 -3.07 5.34
N PHE A 8 -7.85 -3.20 5.40
CA PHE A 8 -6.95 -2.37 4.63
C PHE A 8 -6.64 -3.08 3.31
N LEU A 9 -6.82 -2.39 2.20
CA LEU A 9 -6.57 -2.93 0.86
C LEU A 9 -5.56 -2.07 0.13
N LYS A 10 -4.39 -2.64 -0.19
CA LYS A 10 -3.37 -1.97 -0.99
C LYS A 10 -3.38 -2.46 -2.43
N PHE A 11 -3.43 -1.52 -3.37
CA PHE A 11 -3.11 -1.75 -4.78
C PHE A 11 -1.64 -1.43 -5.03
N GLY A 12 -0.84 -2.44 -5.34
CA GLY A 12 0.59 -2.27 -5.63
C GLY A 12 0.81 -1.35 -6.83
N GLY A 13 1.75 -0.41 -6.72
CA GLY A 13 2.05 0.53 -7.81
C GLY A 13 2.37 -0.18 -9.14
N SER A 14 3.14 -1.26 -9.09
CA SER A 14 3.45 -2.08 -10.28
C SER A 14 2.23 -2.82 -10.86
N LEU A 15 1.19 -3.06 -10.07
CA LEU A 15 -0.05 -3.69 -10.53
C LEU A 15 -0.87 -2.68 -11.35
N ILE A 16 -1.01 -1.45 -10.85
CA ILE A 16 -1.89 -0.43 -11.41
C ILE A 16 -1.20 0.53 -12.39
N THR A 17 0.12 0.37 -12.61
CA THR A 17 0.89 1.17 -13.58
C THR A 17 1.75 0.30 -14.48
N ASP A 18 2.08 0.79 -15.67
CA ASP A 18 3.05 0.15 -16.55
C ASP A 18 4.47 0.57 -16.16
N LYS A 19 5.30 -0.39 -15.73
CA LYS A 19 6.71 -0.13 -15.37
C LYS A 19 7.60 0.27 -16.54
N ASN A 20 7.19 -0.08 -17.77
CA ASN A 20 7.97 0.20 -18.98
C ASN A 20 7.70 1.58 -19.56
N GLN A 21 6.69 2.27 -19.05
CA GLN A 21 6.28 3.59 -19.50
C GLN A 21 6.15 4.56 -18.33
N THR A 22 6.79 5.72 -18.46
CA THR A 22 6.72 6.76 -17.44
C THR A 22 5.27 7.25 -17.29
N GLU A 23 4.82 7.38 -16.05
CA GLU A 23 3.49 7.93 -15.68
C GLU A 23 2.30 7.34 -16.46
N THR A 24 2.33 6.03 -16.66
CA THR A 24 1.28 5.33 -17.39
C THR A 24 0.47 4.43 -16.46
N ALA A 25 -0.79 4.81 -16.19
CA ALA A 25 -1.71 4.01 -15.40
C ALA A 25 -2.36 2.90 -16.26
N ARG A 26 -2.53 1.72 -15.69
CA ARG A 26 -3.28 0.61 -16.28
C ARG A 26 -4.76 0.76 -15.94
N ILE A 27 -5.47 1.51 -16.80
CA ILE A 27 -6.87 1.85 -16.56
C ILE A 27 -7.76 0.60 -16.55
N ASP A 28 -7.53 -0.34 -17.44
CA ASP A 28 -8.21 -1.64 -17.53
C ASP A 28 -8.07 -2.44 -16.22
N VAL A 29 -6.86 -2.50 -15.67
CA VAL A 29 -6.58 -3.16 -14.39
C VAL A 29 -7.31 -2.45 -13.24
N LEU A 30 -7.24 -1.12 -13.18
CA LEU A 30 -7.98 -0.35 -12.18
C LEU A 30 -9.48 -0.62 -12.25
N GLN A 31 -10.04 -0.69 -13.45
CA GLN A 31 -11.47 -0.89 -13.65
C GLN A 31 -11.95 -2.25 -13.10
N PHE A 32 -11.28 -3.36 -13.43
CA PHE A 32 -11.74 -4.65 -12.91
C PHE A 32 -11.48 -4.78 -11.40
N LEU A 33 -10.35 -4.28 -10.87
CA LEU A 33 -10.08 -4.31 -9.42
C LEU A 33 -11.11 -3.52 -8.62
N LEU A 34 -11.48 -2.33 -9.10
CA LEU A 34 -12.50 -1.51 -8.44
C LEU A 34 -13.92 -2.08 -8.60
N SER A 35 -14.20 -2.80 -9.69
CA SER A 35 -15.43 -3.56 -9.89
C SER A 35 -15.53 -4.72 -8.90
N ASP A 36 -14.45 -5.51 -8.73
CA ASP A 36 -14.37 -6.60 -7.75
C ASP A 36 -14.62 -6.08 -6.33
N LEU A 37 -13.98 -4.95 -5.97
CA LEU A 37 -14.18 -4.32 -4.67
C LEU A 37 -15.62 -3.83 -4.49
N LYS A 38 -16.20 -3.22 -5.53
CA LYS A 38 -17.59 -2.73 -5.47
C LYS A 38 -18.55 -3.89 -5.26
N GLN A 39 -18.40 -4.98 -6.02
CA GLN A 39 -19.21 -6.18 -5.85
C GLN A 39 -19.12 -6.72 -4.43
N TYR A 40 -17.90 -6.89 -3.90
CA TYR A 40 -17.70 -7.38 -2.54
C TYR A 40 -18.38 -6.49 -1.49
N MET A 41 -18.27 -5.16 -1.62
CA MET A 41 -18.89 -4.24 -0.67
C MET A 41 -20.41 -4.24 -0.74
N ASP A 42 -20.99 -4.42 -1.92
CA ASP A 42 -22.45 -4.54 -2.08
C ASP A 42 -23.00 -5.82 -1.42
N GLU A 43 -22.24 -6.91 -1.49
CA GLU A 43 -22.57 -8.19 -0.85
C GLU A 43 -22.29 -8.16 0.67
N ASN A 44 -21.44 -7.24 1.15
CA ASN A 44 -20.99 -7.17 2.54
C ASN A 44 -21.07 -5.74 3.12
N PRO A 45 -22.27 -5.16 3.27
CA PRO A 45 -22.45 -3.75 3.65
C PRO A 45 -21.94 -3.40 5.07
N GLN A 46 -21.65 -4.41 5.91
CA GLN A 46 -21.09 -4.23 7.27
C GLN A 46 -19.57 -4.12 7.28
N ILE A 47 -18.89 -4.31 6.12
CA ILE A 47 -17.44 -4.21 6.03
C ILE A 47 -17.06 -2.75 5.77
N ARG A 48 -16.02 -2.30 6.45
CA ARG A 48 -15.35 -1.02 6.17
C ARG A 48 -14.03 -1.30 5.45
N VAL A 49 -13.70 -0.45 4.50
CA VAL A 49 -12.45 -0.58 3.72
C VAL A 49 -11.68 0.74 3.78
N LEU A 50 -10.38 0.64 4.03
CA LEU A 50 -9.43 1.71 3.81
C LEU A 50 -8.52 1.27 2.65
N ILE A 51 -8.44 2.11 1.63
CA ILE A 51 -7.63 1.82 0.45
C ILE A 51 -6.27 2.51 0.54
N GLY A 52 -5.24 1.79 0.08
CA GLY A 52 -3.94 2.37 -0.20
C GLY A 52 -3.47 2.03 -1.61
N HIS A 53 -2.67 2.89 -2.23
CA HIS A 53 -1.99 2.52 -3.48
C HIS A 53 -0.54 3.01 -3.51
N GLY A 54 0.32 2.25 -4.20
CA GLY A 54 1.69 2.66 -4.47
C GLY A 54 1.77 3.62 -5.65
N SER A 55 2.89 4.33 -5.79
CA SER A 55 3.10 5.31 -6.86
C SER A 55 3.53 4.70 -8.21
N GLY A 56 4.04 3.47 -8.23
CA GLY A 56 4.42 2.76 -9.45
C GLY A 56 5.33 3.58 -10.37
N SER A 57 5.06 3.58 -11.69
CA SER A 57 5.85 4.33 -12.68
C SER A 57 5.72 5.86 -12.57
N PHE A 58 4.80 6.36 -11.75
CA PHE A 58 4.64 7.79 -11.51
C PHE A 58 5.68 8.33 -10.50
N GLY A 59 5.89 7.66 -9.38
CA GLY A 59 6.77 8.18 -8.32
C GLY A 59 8.21 7.68 -8.38
N HIS A 60 8.43 6.44 -8.86
CA HIS A 60 9.75 5.83 -8.78
C HIS A 60 10.84 6.57 -9.57
N HIS A 61 10.51 7.11 -10.75
CA HIS A 61 11.50 7.76 -11.59
C HIS A 61 12.03 9.06 -10.96
N ALA A 62 11.14 9.93 -10.52
CA ALA A 62 11.50 11.17 -9.84
C ALA A 62 12.20 10.90 -8.50
N ALA A 63 11.66 9.96 -7.69
CA ALA A 63 12.25 9.59 -6.41
C ALA A 63 13.67 9.05 -6.54
N ALA A 64 13.94 8.21 -7.56
CA ALA A 64 15.28 7.68 -7.82
C ALA A 64 16.25 8.77 -8.32
N LYS A 65 15.80 9.68 -9.19
CA LYS A 65 16.59 10.78 -9.72
C LYS A 65 17.10 11.71 -8.62
N TYR A 66 16.23 12.10 -7.70
CA TYR A 66 16.53 13.08 -6.66
C TYR A 66 16.87 12.46 -5.30
N GLN A 67 16.82 11.16 -5.17
CA GLN A 67 17.04 10.42 -3.91
C GLN A 67 16.22 10.99 -2.73
N THR A 68 15.04 11.50 -2.99
CA THR A 68 14.16 12.20 -2.04
C THR A 68 13.91 11.41 -0.74
N GLN A 69 14.00 10.07 -0.82
CA GLN A 69 13.85 9.21 0.35
C GLN A 69 14.95 9.37 1.39
N LEU A 70 16.16 9.84 0.98
CA LEU A 70 17.32 10.00 1.87
C LEU A 70 17.30 11.35 2.59
N GLY A 71 16.46 12.28 2.17
CA GLY A 71 16.33 13.63 2.74
C GLY A 71 16.31 14.70 1.69
N VAL A 72 15.97 15.91 2.11
CA VAL A 72 15.82 17.10 1.27
C VAL A 72 16.52 18.28 1.97
N SER A 73 17.54 18.86 1.35
CA SER A 73 18.34 19.92 1.98
C SER A 73 18.67 21.08 1.05
N SER A 74 18.83 20.81 -0.23
CA SER A 74 19.17 21.83 -1.24
C SER A 74 17.92 22.32 -1.98
N GLU A 75 18.05 23.42 -2.70
CA GLU A 75 16.99 23.93 -3.58
C GLU A 75 16.62 22.89 -4.66
N GLU A 76 17.61 22.18 -5.22
CA GLU A 76 17.40 21.12 -6.19
C GLU A 76 16.61 19.93 -5.58
N ASP A 77 16.91 19.53 -4.33
CA ASP A 77 16.18 18.48 -3.64
C ASP A 77 14.71 18.87 -3.43
N TRP A 78 14.44 20.14 -3.09
CA TRP A 78 13.06 20.64 -2.95
C TRP A 78 12.29 20.64 -4.26
N LEU A 79 12.94 20.93 -5.39
CA LEU A 79 12.34 20.76 -6.71
C LEU A 79 12.03 19.29 -6.99
N GLY A 80 12.95 18.39 -6.64
CA GLY A 80 12.74 16.94 -6.72
C GLY A 80 11.59 16.46 -5.84
N PHE A 81 11.50 16.94 -4.62
CA PHE A 81 10.39 16.66 -3.71
C PHE A 81 9.03 17.06 -4.32
N GLN A 82 8.97 18.26 -4.92
CA GLN A 82 7.77 18.75 -5.59
C GLN A 82 7.44 17.94 -6.85
N GLU A 83 8.43 17.45 -7.60
CA GLU A 83 8.24 16.60 -8.79
C GLU A 83 7.64 15.24 -8.37
N VAL A 84 8.17 14.62 -7.30
CA VAL A 84 7.64 13.37 -6.74
C VAL A 84 6.19 13.56 -6.27
N TRP A 85 5.91 14.63 -5.53
CA TRP A 85 4.56 14.98 -5.09
C TRP A 85 3.58 15.13 -6.26
N THR A 86 3.99 15.86 -7.31
CA THR A 86 3.15 16.08 -8.49
C THR A 86 2.78 14.77 -9.17
N SER A 87 3.76 13.87 -9.34
CA SER A 87 3.56 12.56 -9.97
C SER A 87 2.66 11.65 -9.14
N ALA A 88 2.91 11.56 -7.82
CA ALA A 88 2.08 10.77 -6.91
C ALA A 88 0.61 11.25 -6.88
N ARG A 89 0.42 12.58 -6.80
CA ARG A 89 -0.90 13.20 -6.86
C ARG A 89 -1.62 12.94 -8.18
N ARG A 90 -0.89 12.92 -9.31
CA ARG A 90 -1.47 12.63 -10.62
C ARG A 90 -2.04 11.21 -10.69
N LEU A 91 -1.28 10.21 -10.22
CA LEU A 91 -1.79 8.83 -10.15
C LEU A 91 -2.99 8.73 -9.20
N ASN A 92 -2.93 9.37 -8.03
CA ASN A 92 -4.06 9.37 -7.10
C ASN A 92 -5.31 9.99 -7.73
N SER A 93 -5.18 11.06 -8.52
CA SER A 93 -6.31 11.68 -9.22
C SER A 93 -6.95 10.71 -10.22
N ILE A 94 -6.14 9.95 -10.97
CA ILE A 94 -6.61 8.89 -11.88
C ILE A 94 -7.33 7.79 -11.08
N PHE A 95 -6.73 7.34 -9.97
CA PHE A 95 -7.33 6.32 -9.10
C PHE A 95 -8.71 6.75 -8.59
N ILE A 96 -8.82 7.95 -8.03
CA ILE A 96 -10.08 8.50 -7.51
C ILE A 96 -11.13 8.62 -8.62
N GLU A 97 -10.73 9.06 -9.82
CA GLU A 97 -11.64 9.14 -10.96
C GLU A 97 -12.20 7.76 -11.33
N GLN A 98 -11.35 6.72 -11.43
CA GLN A 98 -11.80 5.38 -11.76
C GLN A 98 -12.66 4.77 -10.63
N ALA A 99 -12.31 4.99 -9.37
CA ALA A 99 -13.10 4.57 -8.22
C ALA A 99 -14.49 5.22 -8.19
N THR A 100 -14.57 6.50 -8.53
CA THR A 100 -15.84 7.23 -8.64
C THR A 100 -16.70 6.67 -9.79
N LYS A 101 -16.09 6.35 -10.95
CA LYS A 101 -16.79 5.67 -12.06
C LYS A 101 -17.33 4.29 -11.65
N ALA A 102 -16.61 3.57 -10.81
CA ALA A 102 -17.05 2.30 -10.22
C ALA A 102 -18.10 2.49 -9.09
N ARG A 103 -18.54 3.72 -8.82
CA ARG A 103 -19.50 4.07 -7.76
C ARG A 103 -19.03 3.70 -6.35
N LEU A 104 -17.73 3.74 -6.12
CA LEU A 104 -17.15 3.63 -4.78
C LEU A 104 -17.12 5.02 -4.13
N PRO A 105 -17.60 5.18 -2.89
CA PRO A 105 -17.65 6.47 -2.20
C PRO A 105 -16.28 6.82 -1.59
N VAL A 106 -15.28 7.07 -2.43
CA VAL A 106 -13.88 7.30 -2.02
C VAL A 106 -13.60 8.74 -1.63
N MET A 107 -12.71 8.93 -0.66
CA MET A 107 -12.20 10.24 -0.23
C MET A 107 -10.68 10.17 -0.01
N SER A 108 -9.91 11.03 -0.68
CA SER A 108 -8.45 11.02 -0.65
C SER A 108 -7.88 11.78 0.54
N PHE A 109 -6.87 11.19 1.20
CA PHE A 109 -6.11 11.75 2.32
C PHE A 109 -4.62 11.74 1.98
N PRO A 110 -4.11 12.79 1.28
CA PRO A 110 -2.69 12.87 0.95
C PRO A 110 -1.83 13.01 2.22
N PRO A 111 -0.84 12.14 2.45
CA PRO A 111 0.06 12.27 3.60
C PRO A 111 0.79 13.62 3.63
N SER A 112 1.20 14.13 2.48
CA SER A 112 1.87 15.44 2.35
C SER A 112 1.09 16.62 2.93
N ALA A 113 -0.23 16.49 3.09
CA ALA A 113 -1.08 17.57 3.58
C ALA A 113 -1.18 17.63 5.12
N SER A 114 -0.85 16.56 5.85
CA SER A 114 -1.15 16.47 7.28
C SER A 114 -0.18 15.63 8.12
N LEU A 115 0.67 14.81 7.49
CA LEU A 115 1.66 14.02 8.18
C LEU A 115 2.97 14.78 8.29
N ILE A 116 3.53 14.86 9.50
CA ILE A 116 4.88 15.34 9.76
C ILE A 116 5.70 14.18 10.33
N SER A 117 6.89 13.97 9.79
CA SER A 117 7.84 12.98 10.28
C SER A 117 9.05 13.63 10.96
N SER A 118 9.84 12.81 11.64
CA SER A 118 11.13 13.19 12.23
C SER A 118 12.07 11.99 12.14
N GLY A 119 13.13 12.10 11.35
CA GLY A 119 14.07 11.02 11.05
C GLY A 119 13.36 9.80 10.42
N HIS A 120 12.49 10.02 9.46
CA HIS A 120 11.70 9.01 8.74
C HIS A 120 10.76 8.18 9.66
N LYS A 121 10.27 8.78 10.75
CA LYS A 121 9.24 8.21 11.62
C LYS A 121 8.10 9.19 11.76
N VAL A 122 6.86 8.69 11.72
CA VAL A 122 5.69 9.54 11.93
C VAL A 122 5.79 10.21 13.29
N LYS A 123 5.82 11.54 13.31
CA LYS A 123 5.78 12.36 14.52
C LYS A 123 4.36 12.76 14.85
N THR A 124 3.64 13.31 13.87
CA THR A 124 2.24 13.71 14.02
C THR A 124 1.47 13.40 12.74
N TRP A 125 0.31 12.82 12.90
CA TRP A 125 -0.67 12.65 11.82
C TRP A 125 -2.05 12.64 12.44
N ASP A 126 -2.84 13.66 12.16
CA ASP A 126 -4.25 13.66 12.57
C ASP A 126 -5.03 12.67 11.71
N ILE A 127 -5.40 11.54 12.29
CA ILE A 127 -6.18 10.48 11.64
C ILE A 127 -7.67 10.60 11.88
N GLN A 128 -8.13 11.58 12.66
CA GLN A 128 -9.55 11.77 12.98
C GLN A 128 -10.41 11.92 11.70
N PRO A 129 -9.99 12.67 10.66
CA PRO A 129 -10.75 12.72 9.41
C PRO A 129 -10.88 11.37 8.70
N ILE A 130 -9.86 10.50 8.79
CA ILE A 130 -9.91 9.14 8.25
C ILE A 130 -10.92 8.29 9.02
N GLN A 131 -10.92 8.37 10.36
CA GLN A 131 -11.89 7.68 11.21
C GLN A 131 -13.32 8.11 10.91
N GLN A 132 -13.57 9.41 10.83
CA GLN A 132 -14.90 9.96 10.50
C GLN A 132 -15.37 9.52 9.10
N THR A 133 -14.45 9.40 8.14
CA THR A 133 -14.75 8.90 6.81
C THR A 133 -15.23 7.44 6.87
N LEU A 134 -14.55 6.58 7.63
CA LEU A 134 -14.97 5.19 7.85
C LEU A 134 -16.32 5.11 8.58
N GLU A 135 -16.55 5.93 9.59
CA GLU A 135 -17.82 6.00 10.33
C GLU A 135 -18.98 6.45 9.43
N ALA A 136 -18.71 7.34 8.47
CA ALA A 136 -19.69 7.79 7.48
C ALA A 136 -19.95 6.79 6.34
N ASN A 137 -19.39 5.57 6.40
CA ASN A 137 -19.45 4.57 5.31
C ASN A 137 -18.80 5.03 4.00
N LEU A 138 -17.86 5.96 4.09
CA LEU A 138 -17.01 6.35 2.97
C LEU A 138 -15.69 5.55 3.01
N ILE A 139 -14.97 5.55 1.91
CA ILE A 139 -13.71 4.82 1.77
C ILE A 139 -12.54 5.81 1.77
N PRO A 140 -11.76 5.90 2.86
CA PRO A 140 -10.55 6.71 2.84
C PRO A 140 -9.49 6.07 1.93
N VAL A 141 -8.81 6.93 1.15
CA VAL A 141 -7.72 6.54 0.26
C VAL A 141 -6.45 7.26 0.66
N VAL A 142 -5.40 6.51 1.02
CA VAL A 142 -4.04 7.00 1.24
C VAL A 142 -3.11 6.45 0.15
N TYR A 143 -1.97 7.07 -0.07
CA TYR A 143 -1.02 6.60 -1.10
C TYR A 143 0.42 6.95 -0.74
N GLY A 144 1.37 6.27 -1.37
CA GLY A 144 2.78 6.61 -1.21
C GLY A 144 3.03 8.03 -1.68
N ASP A 145 3.51 8.89 -0.78
CA ASP A 145 3.64 10.33 -1.00
C ASP A 145 4.88 10.90 -0.30
N VAL A 146 5.25 12.11 -0.64
CA VAL A 146 6.26 12.89 0.08
C VAL A 146 5.71 13.38 1.41
N VAL A 147 6.60 13.56 2.38
CA VAL A 147 6.26 14.03 3.72
C VAL A 147 7.35 14.99 4.20
N PHE A 148 6.97 16.09 4.83
CA PHE A 148 7.92 16.97 5.50
C PHE A 148 8.51 16.28 6.74
N ASP A 149 9.86 16.37 6.89
CA ASP A 149 10.58 15.73 7.99
C ASP A 149 11.43 16.76 8.74
N GLU A 150 11.30 16.79 10.07
CA GLU A 150 11.98 17.80 10.88
C GLU A 150 13.50 17.64 10.97
N GLN A 151 14.04 16.44 10.71
CA GLN A 151 15.48 16.18 10.81
C GLN A 151 16.15 16.19 9.44
N ILE A 152 15.48 15.70 8.40
CA ILE A 152 16.05 15.53 7.07
C ILE A 152 15.32 16.36 6.01
N GLY A 153 14.50 17.34 6.43
CA GLY A 153 13.77 18.26 5.56
C GLY A 153 12.52 17.63 4.93
N GLY A 154 12.69 16.56 4.20
CA GLY A 154 11.59 15.82 3.56
C GLY A 154 12.00 14.40 3.23
N THR A 155 11.01 13.54 3.03
CA THR A 155 11.21 12.12 2.69
C THR A 155 9.98 11.58 1.95
N ILE A 156 9.95 10.28 1.66
CA ILE A 156 8.82 9.58 1.05
C ILE A 156 8.35 8.50 2.00
N PHE A 157 7.05 8.44 2.26
CA PHE A 157 6.42 7.32 2.96
C PHE A 157 5.74 6.39 1.97
N SER A 158 6.05 5.11 2.07
CA SER A 158 5.36 4.06 1.33
C SER A 158 3.96 3.82 1.90
N THR A 159 3.07 3.25 1.12
CA THR A 159 1.74 2.86 1.58
C THR A 159 1.80 1.84 2.71
N GLU A 160 2.80 0.96 2.73
CA GLU A 160 3.02 0.00 3.79
C GLU A 160 3.36 0.69 5.13
N GLU A 161 4.18 1.74 5.10
CA GLU A 161 4.50 2.54 6.30
C GLU A 161 3.30 3.32 6.82
N LEU A 162 2.49 3.87 5.90
CA LEU A 162 1.23 4.51 6.26
C LEU A 162 0.25 3.51 6.90
N PHE A 163 0.12 2.31 6.32
CA PHE A 163 -0.71 1.24 6.89
C PHE A 163 -0.21 0.78 8.25
N PHE A 164 1.13 0.69 8.41
CA PHE A 164 1.73 0.36 9.70
C PHE A 164 1.31 1.34 10.80
N HIS A 165 1.39 2.64 10.52
CA HIS A 165 0.96 3.66 11.47
C HIS A 165 -0.55 3.63 11.72
N LEU A 166 -1.37 3.60 10.66
CA LEU A 166 -2.83 3.61 10.77
C LEU A 166 -3.37 2.38 11.49
N ALA A 167 -2.73 1.21 11.31
CA ALA A 167 -3.16 -0.02 11.98
C ALA A 167 -3.08 0.05 13.50
N GLN A 168 -2.15 0.82 14.06
CA GLN A 168 -2.02 1.01 15.51
C GLN A 168 -3.24 1.68 16.16
N PHE A 169 -4.01 2.42 15.37
CA PHE A 169 -5.19 3.17 15.84
C PHE A 169 -6.52 2.59 15.35
N LEU A 170 -6.51 2.02 14.14
CA LEU A 170 -7.73 1.58 13.47
C LEU A 170 -7.97 0.06 13.59
N HIS A 171 -6.96 -0.69 14.01
CA HIS A 171 -7.01 -2.13 14.29
C HIS A 171 -7.73 -2.95 13.19
N PRO A 172 -7.24 -2.96 11.94
CA PRO A 172 -7.84 -3.73 10.87
C PRO A 172 -7.82 -5.24 11.19
N SER A 173 -8.89 -5.94 10.86
CA SER A 173 -8.93 -7.41 10.99
C SER A 173 -8.11 -8.11 9.89
N LYS A 174 -7.96 -7.45 8.73
CA LYS A 174 -7.23 -7.97 7.58
C LYS A 174 -6.54 -6.83 6.82
N ILE A 175 -5.34 -7.12 6.31
CA ILE A 175 -4.61 -6.27 5.38
C ILE A 175 -4.33 -7.09 4.12
N LEU A 176 -4.81 -6.62 2.98
CA LEU A 176 -4.67 -7.25 1.68
C LEU A 176 -3.70 -6.46 0.81
N LEU A 177 -2.60 -7.07 0.40
CA LEU A 177 -1.57 -6.46 -0.44
C LEU A 177 -1.63 -7.07 -1.84
N ALA A 178 -2.45 -6.48 -2.71
CA ALA A 178 -2.61 -6.89 -4.09
C ALA A 178 -1.41 -6.41 -4.93
N GLY A 179 -0.74 -7.35 -5.58
CA GLY A 179 0.46 -7.10 -6.38
C GLY A 179 0.53 -7.91 -7.66
N LEU A 180 1.73 -7.98 -8.24
CA LEU A 180 2.01 -8.82 -9.40
C LEU A 180 2.43 -10.24 -9.01
N GLU A 181 3.06 -10.40 -7.84
CA GLU A 181 3.58 -11.69 -7.40
C GLU A 181 2.47 -12.53 -6.78
N GLU A 182 2.42 -13.80 -7.17
CA GLU A 182 1.38 -14.73 -6.67
C GLU A 182 1.54 -15.03 -5.19
N ALA A 183 2.79 -15.04 -4.70
CA ALA A 183 3.13 -15.33 -3.31
C ALA A 183 4.51 -14.77 -2.97
N VAL A 184 4.91 -14.87 -1.72
CA VAL A 184 6.32 -14.78 -1.32
C VAL A 184 6.98 -16.11 -1.65
N TYR A 185 8.16 -16.07 -2.27
CA TYR A 185 8.91 -17.26 -2.68
C TYR A 185 10.18 -17.41 -1.87
N GLN A 186 10.48 -18.66 -1.47
CA GLN A 186 11.70 -18.99 -0.77
C GLN A 186 12.94 -18.90 -1.65
N ASP A 187 12.76 -19.18 -2.94
CA ASP A 187 13.80 -19.37 -3.95
C ASP A 187 13.83 -18.26 -5.01
N PHE A 188 13.39 -17.03 -4.66
CA PHE A 188 13.48 -15.90 -5.60
C PHE A 188 14.92 -15.78 -6.17
N PRO A 189 15.13 -15.60 -7.49
CA PRO A 189 14.11 -15.28 -8.51
C PRO A 189 13.49 -16.47 -9.25
N ASP A 190 13.79 -17.73 -8.88
CA ASP A 190 13.29 -18.90 -9.58
C ASP A 190 11.78 -19.14 -9.43
N ASN A 191 11.20 -18.64 -8.34
CA ASN A 191 9.75 -18.62 -8.06
C ASN A 191 9.07 -20.00 -8.16
N GLN A 192 9.75 -21.06 -7.71
CA GLN A 192 9.23 -22.44 -7.72
C GLN A 192 8.64 -22.85 -6.36
N LEU A 193 9.10 -22.20 -5.27
CA LEU A 193 8.77 -22.58 -3.90
C LEU A 193 7.95 -21.47 -3.19
N PRO A 194 6.62 -21.39 -3.43
CA PRO A 194 5.78 -20.38 -2.79
C PRO A 194 5.57 -20.70 -1.31
N LEU A 195 5.75 -19.71 -0.46
CA LEU A 195 5.43 -19.76 0.96
C LEU A 195 3.95 -19.40 1.15
N ARG A 196 3.14 -20.36 1.56
CA ARG A 196 1.70 -20.13 1.77
C ARG A 196 1.39 -19.51 3.13
N HIS A 197 2.25 -19.72 4.10
CA HIS A 197 2.13 -19.13 5.44
C HIS A 197 3.51 -18.75 5.95
N ILE A 198 3.59 -17.57 6.55
CA ILE A 198 4.76 -17.06 7.25
C ILE A 198 4.32 -16.66 8.67
N SER A 199 4.97 -17.22 9.67
CA SER A 199 4.74 -16.81 11.06
C SER A 199 5.28 -15.40 11.28
N LYS A 200 4.53 -14.57 12.00
CA LYS A 200 4.98 -13.23 12.38
C LYS A 200 6.24 -13.25 13.24
N ASP A 201 6.53 -14.36 13.93
CA ASP A 201 7.66 -14.52 14.85
C ASP A 201 8.86 -15.25 14.21
N GLU A 202 8.71 -15.74 12.97
CA GLU A 202 9.78 -16.42 12.25
C GLU A 202 10.78 -15.41 11.67
N ALA A 203 12.07 -15.68 11.81
CA ALA A 203 13.11 -14.83 11.26
C ALA A 203 13.12 -14.92 9.72
N THR A 204 13.02 -13.79 9.04
CA THR A 204 12.93 -13.71 7.55
C THR A 204 14.15 -14.34 6.88
N ASP A 205 15.34 -14.26 7.50
CA ASP A 205 16.57 -14.88 7.01
C ASP A 205 16.51 -16.42 6.90
N SER A 206 15.59 -17.06 7.62
CA SER A 206 15.43 -18.51 7.58
C SER A 206 14.78 -19.03 6.29
N PHE A 207 14.02 -18.17 5.57
CA PHE A 207 13.22 -18.61 4.44
C PHE A 207 13.28 -17.71 3.20
N ILE A 208 13.82 -16.48 3.27
CA ILE A 208 14.01 -15.60 2.10
C ILE A 208 15.51 -15.30 1.93
N LYS A 209 16.06 -15.67 0.78
CA LYS A 209 17.43 -15.30 0.44
C LYS A 209 17.54 -13.79 0.16
N PRO A 210 18.69 -13.15 0.47
CA PRO A 210 18.93 -11.77 0.09
C PRO A 210 18.83 -11.62 -1.43
N SER A 211 18.09 -10.62 -1.92
CA SER A 211 18.01 -10.33 -3.35
C SER A 211 19.35 -9.80 -3.85
N GLN A 212 19.81 -10.27 -5.01
CA GLN A 212 21.02 -9.76 -5.67
C GLN A 212 20.78 -8.43 -6.40
N PHE A 213 19.52 -7.98 -6.49
CA PHE A 213 19.14 -6.74 -7.15
C PHE A 213 18.80 -5.67 -6.10
N GLN A 214 19.42 -4.48 -6.24
CA GLN A 214 19.02 -3.29 -5.48
C GLN A 214 17.62 -2.86 -5.93
N ASP A 215 16.59 -3.24 -5.16
CA ASP A 215 15.27 -2.62 -5.27
C ASP A 215 15.28 -1.35 -4.41
N VAL A 216 14.93 -0.22 -5.00
CA VAL A 216 14.91 1.11 -4.34
C VAL A 216 13.96 1.13 -3.13
N THR A 217 13.03 0.18 -3.04
CA THR A 217 12.03 0.02 -1.96
C THR A 217 12.33 -1.14 -1.01
N GLY A 218 13.53 -1.74 -1.05
CA GLY A 218 13.94 -2.83 -0.14
C GLY A 218 13.43 -4.22 -0.50
N GLY A 219 12.72 -4.38 -1.60
CA GLY A 219 12.28 -5.65 -2.15
C GLY A 219 11.22 -6.40 -1.31
N MET A 220 10.94 -7.65 -1.70
CA MET A 220 9.94 -8.51 -1.04
C MET A 220 10.31 -8.83 0.42
N ARG A 221 11.60 -9.01 0.70
CA ARG A 221 12.09 -9.30 2.05
C ARG A 221 11.74 -8.18 3.04
N SER A 222 12.10 -6.93 2.72
CA SER A 222 11.79 -5.78 3.58
C SER A 222 10.29 -5.61 3.79
N LYS A 223 9.48 -5.87 2.76
CA LYS A 223 8.02 -5.86 2.86
C LYS A 223 7.52 -6.93 3.83
N VAL A 224 8.03 -8.17 3.76
CA VAL A 224 7.66 -9.25 4.67
C VAL A 224 8.03 -8.90 6.10
N GLU A 225 9.26 -8.42 6.35
CA GLU A 225 9.73 -8.01 7.68
C GLU A 225 8.84 -6.91 8.29
N GLN A 226 8.47 -5.91 7.48
CA GLN A 226 7.57 -4.85 7.90
C GLN A 226 6.17 -5.38 8.23
N MET A 227 5.64 -6.30 7.43
CA MET A 227 4.32 -6.90 7.66
C MET A 227 4.32 -7.85 8.85
N GLN A 228 5.40 -8.61 9.09
CA GLN A 228 5.56 -9.40 10.31
C GLN A 228 5.57 -8.51 11.56
N LYS A 229 6.31 -7.39 11.50
CA LYS A 229 6.30 -6.40 12.59
C LYS A 229 4.90 -5.84 12.82
N LEU A 230 4.16 -5.51 11.76
CA LEU A 230 2.78 -5.02 11.87
C LEU A 230 1.88 -6.06 12.56
N CYS A 231 1.96 -7.34 12.18
CA CYS A 231 1.19 -8.41 12.83
C CYS A 231 1.55 -8.59 14.30
N ARG A 232 2.83 -8.45 14.68
CA ARG A 232 3.24 -8.53 16.10
C ARG A 232 2.65 -7.40 16.93
N GLU A 233 2.68 -6.17 16.39
CA GLU A 233 2.20 -4.98 17.10
C GLU A 233 0.67 -4.84 17.06
N ASN A 234 -0.02 -5.56 16.16
CA ASN A 234 -1.47 -5.55 16.01
C ASN A 234 -2.05 -6.98 16.11
N PRO A 235 -2.15 -7.54 17.32
CA PRO A 235 -2.67 -8.90 17.51
C PRO A 235 -4.08 -9.06 16.94
N GLY A 236 -4.29 -10.11 16.14
CA GLY A 236 -5.57 -10.38 15.48
C GLY A 236 -5.67 -9.85 14.04
N THR A 237 -4.70 -9.07 13.57
CA THR A 237 -4.59 -8.68 12.16
C THR A 237 -3.96 -9.81 11.34
N GLN A 238 -4.61 -10.22 10.26
CA GLN A 238 -4.05 -11.12 9.27
C GLN A 238 -3.63 -10.32 8.03
N ILE A 239 -2.46 -10.61 7.48
CA ILE A 239 -1.97 -9.96 6.25
C ILE A 239 -1.86 -11.00 5.15
N GLU A 240 -2.28 -10.63 3.94
CA GLU A 240 -2.15 -11.47 2.75
C GLU A 240 -1.45 -10.71 1.63
N ILE A 241 -0.40 -11.32 1.06
CA ILE A 241 0.31 -10.86 -0.14
C ILE A 241 -0.10 -11.78 -1.28
N PHE A 242 -0.69 -11.24 -2.35
CA PHE A 242 -1.25 -12.03 -3.44
C PHE A 242 -1.20 -11.32 -4.78
N SER A 243 -1.34 -12.07 -5.86
CA SER A 243 -1.53 -11.52 -7.20
C SER A 243 -2.98 -11.13 -7.44
N ALA A 244 -3.17 -9.95 -8.04
CA ALA A 244 -4.47 -9.50 -8.52
C ALA A 244 -4.38 -9.07 -10.00
N ARG A 245 -3.75 -9.92 -10.84
CA ARG A 245 -3.51 -9.63 -12.25
C ARG A 245 -4.75 -9.84 -13.12
N LYS A 246 -5.67 -10.66 -12.68
CA LYS A 246 -6.86 -11.06 -13.44
C LYS A 246 -8.11 -10.59 -12.75
N GLU A 247 -9.14 -10.34 -13.54
CA GLU A 247 -10.49 -10.09 -13.04
C GLU A 247 -10.96 -11.25 -12.15
N GLY A 248 -11.53 -10.91 -10.99
CA GLY A 248 -11.95 -11.86 -9.97
C GLY A 248 -10.90 -12.27 -8.94
N ASP A 249 -9.59 -12.05 -9.18
CA ASP A 249 -8.54 -12.39 -8.21
C ASP A 249 -8.75 -11.64 -6.88
N LEU A 250 -9.05 -10.35 -6.95
CA LEU A 250 -9.31 -9.54 -5.77
C LEU A 250 -10.58 -10.00 -5.04
N LEU A 251 -11.64 -10.29 -5.76
CA LEU A 251 -12.90 -10.77 -5.17
C LEU A 251 -12.69 -12.11 -4.43
N GLN A 252 -11.89 -13.02 -5.00
CA GLN A 252 -11.53 -14.28 -4.34
C GLN A 252 -10.78 -14.04 -3.03
N ALA A 253 -9.76 -13.16 -3.03
CA ALA A 253 -8.99 -12.83 -1.81
C ALA A 253 -9.88 -12.16 -0.74
N LEU A 254 -10.76 -11.24 -1.13
CA LEU A 254 -11.72 -10.61 -0.23
C LEU A 254 -12.66 -11.63 0.40
N ASN A 255 -13.10 -12.64 -0.36
CA ASN A 255 -13.93 -13.75 0.12
C ASN A 255 -13.16 -14.81 0.92
N GLY A 256 -11.86 -14.64 1.13
CA GLY A 256 -11.02 -15.55 1.91
C GLY A 256 -10.58 -16.81 1.14
N GLN A 257 -10.65 -16.78 -0.19
CA GLN A 257 -10.10 -17.83 -1.04
C GLN A 257 -8.62 -17.50 -1.30
N HIS A 258 -7.77 -17.93 -0.37
CA HIS A 258 -6.37 -17.54 -0.35
C HIS A 258 -5.56 -18.24 -1.42
N SER A 259 -4.98 -17.47 -2.34
CA SER A 259 -4.01 -17.95 -3.33
C SER A 259 -2.58 -17.47 -3.04
N GLY A 260 -2.43 -16.50 -2.13
CA GLY A 260 -1.18 -15.82 -1.80
C GLY A 260 -0.44 -16.39 -0.59
N THR A 261 0.35 -15.53 0.05
CA THR A 261 1.05 -15.77 1.31
C THR A 261 0.33 -15.06 2.44
N ILE A 262 -0.04 -15.82 3.46
CA ILE A 262 -0.63 -15.29 4.70
C ILE A 262 0.50 -15.07 5.72
N ILE A 263 0.50 -13.91 6.37
CA ILE A 263 1.36 -13.58 7.51
C ILE A 263 0.46 -13.39 8.73
N SER A 264 0.71 -14.17 9.81
CA SER A 264 -0.10 -14.11 11.03
C SER A 264 0.65 -14.57 12.28
#